data_5a70348c9d7fb0c534f5196caff3e201
#
_entry.id   5a70348c9d7fb0c534f5196caff3e201
#
_cell.length_a   1.000
_cell.length_b   1.000
_cell.length_c   1.000
_cell.angle_alpha   90.00
_cell.angle_beta   90.00
_cell.angle_gamma   90.00
#
_symmetry.space_group_name_H-M   'P 1'
#
loop_
_entity.id
_entity.type
_entity.pdbx_description
1 polymer ?
#
loop_
_entity_poly.entity_id
_entity_poly.type
_entity_poly.pdbx_seq_one_letter_code
_entity_poly.pdbx_strand_id
1 'polypeptide(L)'
;MLKALKSYWAFTSGIYKVLMLLVVPVLMILINLSLLHEDIGSGIEIFFVLFYIDTFLDYFFMGGFYSKNNSSFEFLQTSNRFAKFVRDVVSVDAVRRVILYQIPYFTTLLWLIGKEGMMEWWKTMAYVPWFLALGAQLVTLVSRHYTTWNIAYVCSSIGFLIIGTIMIIVLFAEVSHWMFNLMLMVGVLIAGWGTSLYTEKKVKESYYDK
;
A
#
# COMPACT_ATOMS: atom_id res chain seq x y z
N MET A 1 11.82 -10.65 11.74
CA MET A 1 10.65 -9.79 11.88
C MET A 1 10.84 -8.67 12.90
N LEU A 2 11.18 -8.92 14.17
CA LEU A 2 11.38 -7.85 15.19
C LEU A 2 12.45 -6.80 14.81
N LYS A 3 13.55 -7.20 14.15
CA LYS A 3 14.58 -6.24 13.69
C LYS A 3 14.05 -5.33 12.59
N ALA A 4 13.31 -5.86 11.62
CA ALA A 4 12.73 -5.09 10.54
C ALA A 4 11.69 -4.08 11.08
N LEU A 5 10.87 -4.49 12.05
CA LEU A 5 9.92 -3.60 12.72
C LEU A 5 10.62 -2.46 13.46
N LYS A 6 11.75 -2.75 14.16
CA LYS A 6 12.58 -1.70 14.79
C LYS A 6 13.16 -0.74 13.77
N SER A 7 13.64 -1.26 12.62
CA SER A 7 14.16 -0.43 11.52
C SER A 7 13.06 0.49 10.97
N TYR A 8 11.87 -0.05 10.71
CA TYR A 8 10.72 0.71 10.26
C TYR A 8 10.34 1.80 11.27
N TRP A 9 10.28 1.45 12.55
CA TRP A 9 9.93 2.38 13.62
C TRP A 9 10.97 3.49 13.80
N ALA A 10 12.24 3.19 13.66
CA ALA A 10 13.31 4.18 13.72
C ALA A 10 13.31 5.12 12.53
N PHE A 11 12.95 4.60 11.34
CA PHE A 11 12.94 5.35 10.10
C PHE A 11 11.75 6.31 9.97
N THR A 12 10.56 5.84 10.36
CA THR A 12 9.32 6.62 10.21
C THR A 12 9.28 7.80 11.18
N SER A 13 8.89 8.99 10.67
CA SER A 13 8.64 10.16 11.51
C SER A 13 7.47 9.90 12.47
N GLY A 14 7.43 10.59 13.61
CA GLY A 14 6.34 10.48 14.57
C GLY A 14 4.98 10.83 13.96
N ILE A 15 4.95 11.87 13.13
CA ILE A 15 3.73 12.32 12.42
C ILE A 15 3.23 11.23 11.48
N TYR A 16 4.12 10.64 10.67
CA TYR A 16 3.74 9.56 9.75
C TYR A 16 3.18 8.34 10.47
N LYS A 17 3.79 7.94 11.61
CA LYS A 17 3.29 6.83 12.43
C LYS A 17 1.87 7.07 12.91
N VAL A 18 1.62 8.23 13.50
CA VAL A 18 0.27 8.58 13.99
C VAL A 18 -0.71 8.62 12.84
N LEU A 19 -0.34 9.21 11.72
CA LEU A 19 -1.20 9.35 10.56
C LEU A 19 -1.54 8.00 9.95
N MET A 20 -0.54 7.16 9.64
CA MET A 20 -0.74 5.92 8.89
C MET A 20 -1.15 4.71 9.74
N LEU A 21 -0.80 4.68 11.03
CA LEU A 21 -1.13 3.56 11.91
C LEU A 21 -2.38 3.80 12.76
N LEU A 22 -2.79 5.06 12.93
CA LEU A 22 -3.94 5.40 13.77
C LEU A 22 -4.99 6.20 12.99
N VAL A 23 -4.62 7.37 12.46
CA VAL A 23 -5.61 8.30 11.87
C VAL A 23 -6.25 7.71 10.62
N VAL A 24 -5.45 7.24 9.66
CA VAL A 24 -5.97 6.67 8.40
C VAL A 24 -6.85 5.44 8.67
N PRO A 25 -6.44 4.42 9.45
CA PRO A 25 -7.31 3.30 9.76
C PRO A 25 -8.62 3.69 10.43
N VAL A 26 -8.58 4.59 11.43
CA VAL A 26 -9.79 5.03 12.14
C VAL A 26 -10.71 5.80 11.21
N LEU A 27 -10.19 6.75 10.42
CA LEU A 27 -10.98 7.47 9.44
C LEU A 27 -11.60 6.53 8.41
N MET A 28 -10.85 5.52 7.93
CA MET A 28 -11.37 4.54 6.99
C MET A 28 -12.54 3.73 7.57
N ILE A 29 -12.45 3.33 8.84
CA ILE A 29 -13.56 2.66 9.52
C ILE A 29 -14.78 3.57 9.61
N LEU A 30 -14.60 4.82 10.06
CA LEU A 30 -15.69 5.77 10.25
C LEU A 30 -16.37 6.13 8.93
N ILE A 31 -15.59 6.45 7.89
CA ILE A 31 -16.12 6.78 6.55
C ILE A 31 -16.82 5.56 5.95
N ASN A 32 -16.22 4.37 6.07
CA ASN A 32 -16.82 3.14 5.56
C ASN A 32 -18.19 2.86 6.19
N LEU A 33 -18.28 2.98 7.51
CA LEU A 33 -19.54 2.80 8.22
C LEU A 33 -20.59 3.86 7.85
N SER A 34 -20.18 5.11 7.62
CA SER A 34 -21.07 6.17 7.17
C SER A 34 -21.60 5.89 5.76
N LEU A 35 -20.73 5.54 4.82
CA LEU A 35 -21.11 5.22 3.44
C LEU A 35 -22.01 3.99 3.35
N LEU A 36 -21.76 2.96 4.14
CA LEU A 36 -22.57 1.75 4.19
C LEU A 36 -24.01 1.99 4.68
N HIS A 37 -24.26 3.10 5.36
CA HIS A 37 -25.62 3.50 5.74
C HIS A 37 -26.42 4.03 4.56
N GLU A 38 -25.75 4.62 3.56
CA GLU A 38 -26.39 5.18 2.38
C GLU A 38 -26.56 4.12 1.28
N ASP A 39 -25.46 3.46 0.89
CA ASP A 39 -25.46 2.39 -0.10
C ASP A 39 -24.28 1.45 0.09
N ILE A 40 -24.48 0.15 -0.09
CA ILE A 40 -23.42 -0.85 0.00
C ILE A 40 -22.42 -0.71 -1.15
N GLY A 41 -22.86 -0.26 -2.33
CA GLY A 41 -21.99 0.02 -3.47
C GLY A 41 -20.91 1.05 -3.14
N SER A 42 -21.22 2.03 -2.30
CA SER A 42 -20.29 3.06 -1.85
C SER A 42 -19.13 2.51 -1.00
N GLY A 43 -19.28 1.32 -0.41
CA GLY A 43 -18.17 0.62 0.28
C GLY A 43 -16.99 0.27 -0.65
N ILE A 44 -17.20 0.22 -1.97
CA ILE A 44 -16.12 0.03 -2.95
C ILE A 44 -15.33 1.33 -3.15
N GLU A 45 -15.98 2.49 -3.10
CA GLU A 45 -15.35 3.78 -3.32
C GLU A 45 -14.25 4.06 -2.30
N ILE A 46 -14.44 3.61 -1.05
CA ILE A 46 -13.46 3.79 0.01
C ILE A 46 -12.11 3.12 -0.30
N PHE A 47 -12.13 2.00 -1.03
CA PHE A 47 -10.91 1.33 -1.44
C PHE A 47 -10.11 2.17 -2.43
N PHE A 48 -10.77 2.89 -3.33
CA PHE A 48 -10.11 3.78 -4.27
C PHE A 48 -9.51 5.00 -3.56
N VAL A 49 -10.27 5.58 -2.63
CA VAL A 49 -9.78 6.69 -1.81
C VAL A 49 -8.55 6.26 -0.99
N LEU A 50 -8.62 5.09 -0.36
CA LEU A 50 -7.51 4.52 0.40
C LEU A 50 -6.28 4.28 -0.47
N PHE A 51 -6.48 3.71 -1.68
CA PHE A 51 -5.40 3.48 -2.63
C PHE A 51 -4.68 4.78 -3.00
N TYR A 52 -5.44 5.82 -3.31
CA TYR A 52 -4.88 7.12 -3.67
C TYR A 52 -4.11 7.75 -2.50
N ILE A 53 -4.70 7.75 -1.31
CA ILE A 53 -4.06 8.28 -0.10
C ILE A 53 -2.77 7.53 0.23
N ASP A 54 -2.79 6.19 0.20
CA ASP A 54 -1.62 5.37 0.54
C ASP A 54 -0.47 5.57 -0.45
N THR A 55 -0.76 5.55 -1.76
CA THR A 55 0.27 5.74 -2.80
C THR A 55 0.84 7.16 -2.81
N PHE A 56 0.02 8.16 -2.50
CA PHE A 56 0.42 9.56 -2.43
C PHE A 56 1.26 9.85 -1.18
N LEU A 57 0.82 9.36 -0.02
CA LEU A 57 1.56 9.56 1.24
C LEU A 57 2.89 8.80 1.28
N ASP A 58 3.05 7.77 0.45
CA ASP A 58 4.30 7.05 0.31
C ASP A 58 5.46 7.96 -0.13
N TYR A 59 5.17 8.98 -0.92
CA TYR A 59 6.17 9.97 -1.30
C TYR A 59 6.77 10.69 -0.07
N PHE A 60 5.95 11.07 0.89
CA PHE A 60 6.42 11.74 2.11
C PHE A 60 7.21 10.78 3.02
N PHE A 61 6.90 9.50 2.93
CA PHE A 61 7.59 8.48 3.68
C PHE A 61 8.96 8.14 3.08
N MET A 62 9.01 7.95 1.76
CA MET A 62 10.18 7.41 1.06
C MET A 62 10.94 8.46 0.24
N GLY A 63 10.36 9.62 -0.05
CA GLY A 63 11.00 10.65 -0.88
C GLY A 63 12.34 11.14 -0.36
N GLY A 64 12.56 11.01 0.96
CA GLY A 64 13.85 11.31 1.57
C GLY A 64 14.97 10.33 1.22
N PHE A 65 14.67 9.09 0.82
CA PHE A 65 15.70 8.08 0.50
C PHE A 65 16.51 8.41 -0.74
N TYR A 66 15.86 9.01 -1.73
CA TYR A 66 16.45 9.26 -3.04
C TYR A 66 16.84 10.73 -3.24
N SER A 67 16.50 11.61 -2.29
CA SER A 67 16.86 13.02 -2.35
C SER A 67 18.36 13.19 -2.12
N LYS A 68 19.07 13.63 -3.16
CA LYS A 68 20.53 13.95 -3.07
C LYS A 68 20.83 15.06 -2.05
N ASN A 69 19.82 15.81 -1.61
CA ASN A 69 19.99 16.97 -0.71
C ASN A 69 19.65 16.65 0.75
N ASN A 70 19.40 15.39 1.11
CA ASN A 70 19.04 15.06 2.49
C ASN A 70 20.30 14.65 3.29
N SER A 71 20.94 15.66 3.88
CA SER A 71 22.16 15.49 4.69
C SER A 71 22.02 14.46 5.83
N SER A 72 20.82 14.26 6.34
CA SER A 72 20.54 13.27 7.39
C SER A 72 20.75 11.83 6.91
N PHE A 73 20.60 11.59 5.60
CA PHE A 73 20.79 10.26 5.00
C PHE A 73 22.19 10.04 4.44
N GLU A 74 22.97 11.10 4.15
CA GLU A 74 24.35 10.95 3.65
C GLU A 74 25.21 10.12 4.60
N PHE A 75 25.09 10.35 5.88
CA PHE A 75 25.81 9.57 6.90
C PHE A 75 25.38 8.09 6.94
N LEU A 76 24.10 7.82 6.79
CA LEU A 76 23.58 6.44 6.76
C LEU A 76 23.96 5.73 5.46
N GLN A 77 24.04 6.44 4.34
CA GLN A 77 24.45 5.90 3.04
C GLN A 77 25.88 5.37 3.04
N THR A 78 26.77 5.91 3.90
CA THR A 78 28.16 5.42 4.07
C THR A 78 28.24 4.08 4.80
N SER A 79 27.15 3.61 5.42
CA SER A 79 27.14 2.35 6.16
C SER A 79 26.79 1.16 5.25
N ASN A 80 27.65 0.13 5.25
CA ASN A 80 27.36 -1.15 4.58
C ASN A 80 26.05 -1.82 5.00
N ARG A 81 25.43 -1.37 6.09
CA ARG A 81 24.15 -1.88 6.59
C ARG A 81 22.94 -1.10 6.09
N PHE A 82 23.16 0.05 5.46
CA PHE A 82 22.05 0.93 5.03
C PHE A 82 21.12 0.26 4.03
N ALA A 83 21.65 -0.39 3.01
CA ALA A 83 20.82 -1.10 2.02
C ALA A 83 19.93 -2.18 2.63
N LYS A 84 20.48 -2.94 3.62
CA LYS A 84 19.68 -3.92 4.36
C LYS A 84 18.63 -3.27 5.25
N PHE A 85 18.97 -2.13 5.87
CA PHE A 85 18.03 -1.35 6.66
C PHE A 85 16.85 -0.88 5.81
N VAL A 86 17.11 -0.34 4.61
CA VAL A 86 16.07 0.09 3.66
C VAL A 86 15.21 -1.08 3.23
N ARG A 87 15.80 -2.23 2.91
CA ARG A 87 15.05 -3.45 2.60
C ARG A 87 14.09 -3.83 3.73
N ASP A 88 14.57 -3.82 4.96
CA ASP A 88 13.76 -4.16 6.13
C ASP A 88 12.57 -3.19 6.28
N VAL A 89 12.79 -1.88 6.07
CA VAL A 89 11.75 -0.86 6.11
C VAL A 89 10.70 -1.08 5.03
N VAL A 90 11.12 -1.32 3.78
CA VAL A 90 10.20 -1.55 2.65
C VAL A 90 9.40 -2.84 2.85
N SER A 91 10.02 -3.89 3.41
CA SER A 91 9.30 -5.14 3.69
C SER A 91 8.19 -4.94 4.73
N VAL A 92 8.44 -4.17 5.79
CA VAL A 92 7.42 -3.87 6.80
C VAL A 92 6.31 -3.00 6.22
N ASP A 93 6.67 -2.03 5.38
CA ASP A 93 5.69 -1.18 4.70
C ASP A 93 4.77 -1.98 3.77
N ALA A 94 5.29 -2.96 3.04
CA ALA A 94 4.49 -3.86 2.22
C ALA A 94 3.46 -4.65 3.06
N VAL A 95 3.86 -5.16 4.24
CA VAL A 95 2.96 -5.84 5.16
C VAL A 95 1.91 -4.88 5.73
N ARG A 96 2.32 -3.67 6.12
CA ARG A 96 1.40 -2.61 6.58
C ARG A 96 0.30 -2.35 5.55
N ARG A 97 0.65 -2.23 4.28
CA ARG A 97 -0.33 -2.01 3.19
C ARG A 97 -1.34 -3.12 3.10
N VAL A 98 -0.87 -4.36 3.10
CA VAL A 98 -1.78 -5.52 3.09
C VAL A 98 -2.79 -5.41 4.22
N ILE A 99 -2.35 -5.13 5.44
CA ILE A 99 -3.23 -5.00 6.60
C ILE A 99 -4.20 -3.82 6.40
N LEU A 100 -3.71 -2.68 5.95
CA LEU A 100 -4.51 -1.46 5.76
C LEU A 100 -5.67 -1.68 4.78
N TYR A 101 -5.43 -2.36 3.66
CA TYR A 101 -6.49 -2.66 2.68
C TYR A 101 -7.49 -3.69 3.17
N GLN A 102 -7.14 -4.54 4.14
CA GLN A 102 -8.09 -5.48 4.73
C GLN A 102 -9.10 -4.80 5.68
N ILE A 103 -8.77 -3.63 6.25
CA ILE A 103 -9.61 -2.96 7.22
C ILE A 103 -11.01 -2.65 6.68
N PRO A 104 -11.18 -1.92 5.56
CA PRO A 104 -12.52 -1.64 5.03
C PRO A 104 -13.27 -2.91 4.62
N TYR A 105 -12.58 -3.93 4.09
CA TYR A 105 -13.21 -5.20 3.74
C TYR A 105 -13.83 -5.89 4.95
N PHE A 106 -13.06 -6.07 6.02
CA PHE A 106 -13.57 -6.72 7.24
C PHE A 106 -14.59 -5.86 7.98
N THR A 107 -14.46 -4.53 7.96
CA THR A 107 -15.45 -3.62 8.57
C THR A 107 -16.80 -3.77 7.88
N THR A 108 -16.84 -3.82 6.53
CA THR A 108 -18.06 -4.04 5.78
C THR A 108 -18.62 -5.44 6.03
N LEU A 109 -17.76 -6.46 6.07
CA LEU A 109 -18.19 -7.83 6.34
C LEU A 109 -18.88 -7.94 7.73
N LEU A 110 -18.31 -7.31 8.73
CA LEU A 110 -18.91 -7.27 10.08
C LEU A 110 -20.24 -6.53 10.09
N TRP A 111 -20.36 -5.44 9.34
CA TRP A 111 -21.62 -4.67 9.23
C TRP A 111 -22.72 -5.45 8.51
N LEU A 112 -22.36 -6.36 7.59
CA LEU A 112 -23.28 -7.19 6.82
C LEU A 112 -23.77 -8.44 7.59
N ILE A 113 -23.28 -8.70 8.80
CA ILE A 113 -23.73 -9.84 9.60
C ILE A 113 -25.27 -9.76 9.78
N GLY A 114 -25.98 -10.82 9.41
CA GLY A 114 -27.43 -10.89 9.46
C GLY A 114 -28.17 -10.29 8.26
N LYS A 115 -27.46 -9.80 7.23
CA LYS A 115 -28.04 -9.30 5.97
C LYS A 115 -27.83 -10.33 4.87
N GLU A 116 -28.74 -11.28 4.74
CA GLU A 116 -28.68 -12.33 3.73
C GLU A 116 -28.67 -11.74 2.30
N GLY A 117 -28.00 -12.42 1.37
CA GLY A 117 -27.84 -12.00 -0.01
C GLY A 117 -26.70 -10.98 -0.23
N MET A 118 -26.67 -9.90 0.53
CA MET A 118 -25.62 -8.89 0.43
C MET A 118 -24.27 -9.40 0.96
N MET A 119 -24.30 -10.26 1.98
CA MET A 119 -23.13 -10.94 2.51
C MET A 119 -22.45 -11.81 1.46
N GLU A 120 -23.23 -12.56 0.67
CA GLU A 120 -22.69 -13.42 -0.40
C GLU A 120 -22.04 -12.59 -1.50
N TRP A 121 -22.66 -11.50 -1.91
CA TRP A 121 -22.07 -10.58 -2.88
C TRP A 121 -20.75 -10.00 -2.37
N TRP A 122 -20.71 -9.55 -1.10
CA TRP A 122 -19.47 -9.00 -0.52
C TRP A 122 -18.36 -10.04 -0.38
N LYS A 123 -18.68 -11.29 -0.09
CA LYS A 123 -17.70 -12.38 -0.08
C LYS A 123 -17.04 -12.56 -1.44
N THR A 124 -17.78 -12.35 -2.54
CA THR A 124 -17.19 -12.42 -3.88
C THR A 124 -16.15 -11.32 -4.12
N MET A 125 -16.23 -10.21 -3.39
CA MET A 125 -15.28 -9.07 -3.46
C MET A 125 -13.99 -9.27 -2.64
N ALA A 126 -13.77 -10.45 -2.05
CA ALA A 126 -12.58 -10.72 -1.23
C ALA A 126 -11.24 -10.50 -1.95
N TYR A 127 -11.23 -10.49 -3.28
CA TYR A 127 -10.03 -10.21 -4.09
C TYR A 127 -9.65 -8.71 -4.12
N VAL A 128 -10.60 -7.80 -3.90
CA VAL A 128 -10.40 -6.34 -4.02
C VAL A 128 -9.25 -5.83 -3.16
N PRO A 129 -9.20 -6.10 -1.84
CA PRO A 129 -8.10 -5.62 -1.01
C PRO A 129 -6.73 -6.18 -1.44
N TRP A 130 -6.66 -7.42 -1.91
CA TRP A 130 -5.41 -8.00 -2.41
C TRP A 130 -4.97 -7.37 -3.71
N PHE A 131 -5.91 -7.15 -4.63
CA PHE A 131 -5.65 -6.52 -5.92
C PHE A 131 -5.12 -5.09 -5.74
N LEU A 132 -5.75 -4.30 -4.87
CA LEU A 132 -5.33 -2.94 -4.60
C LEU A 132 -3.99 -2.88 -3.83
N ALA A 133 -3.76 -3.79 -2.89
CA ALA A 133 -2.47 -3.90 -2.21
C ALA A 133 -1.33 -4.20 -3.20
N LEU A 134 -1.57 -5.10 -4.18
CA LEU A 134 -0.63 -5.38 -5.26
C LEU A 134 -0.38 -4.14 -6.12
N GLY A 135 -1.46 -3.49 -6.56
CA GLY A 135 -1.38 -2.28 -7.36
C GLY A 135 -0.62 -1.15 -6.65
N ALA A 136 -0.90 -0.93 -5.36
CA ALA A 136 -0.19 0.07 -4.56
C ALA A 136 1.31 -0.23 -4.42
N GLN A 137 1.68 -1.50 -4.26
CA GLN A 137 3.10 -1.91 -4.22
C GLN A 137 3.80 -1.62 -5.55
N LEU A 138 3.15 -1.88 -6.69
CA LEU A 138 3.72 -1.62 -8.01
C LEU A 138 3.84 -0.11 -8.29
N VAL A 139 2.80 0.66 -7.98
CA VAL A 139 2.82 2.12 -8.16
C VAL A 139 3.91 2.76 -7.30
N THR A 140 4.02 2.36 -6.03
CA THR A 140 5.03 2.92 -5.13
C THR A 140 6.45 2.46 -5.48
N LEU A 141 6.63 1.28 -6.09
CA LEU A 141 7.92 0.88 -6.64
C LEU A 141 8.41 1.90 -7.68
N VAL A 142 7.51 2.37 -8.55
CA VAL A 142 7.85 3.38 -9.57
C VAL A 142 8.03 4.76 -8.93
N SER A 143 7.09 5.22 -8.10
CA SER A 143 7.11 6.56 -7.50
C SER A 143 8.31 6.81 -6.59
N ARG A 144 8.79 5.78 -5.89
CA ARG A 144 9.98 5.85 -5.02
C ARG A 144 11.27 6.17 -5.73
N HIS A 145 11.34 5.96 -7.05
CA HIS A 145 12.53 6.25 -7.85
C HIS A 145 12.64 7.72 -8.27
N TYR A 146 11.58 8.48 -8.10
CA TYR A 146 11.54 9.89 -8.49
C TYR A 146 11.65 10.80 -7.26
N THR A 147 12.46 11.84 -7.41
CA THR A 147 12.78 12.78 -6.33
C THR A 147 11.85 13.98 -6.26
N THR A 148 10.96 14.14 -7.25
CA THR A 148 10.08 15.30 -7.34
C THR A 148 8.65 14.93 -7.02
N TRP A 149 8.00 15.79 -6.20
CA TRP A 149 6.60 15.71 -5.84
C TRP A 149 5.66 15.55 -7.04
N ASN A 150 5.88 16.37 -8.08
CA ASN A 150 5.02 16.34 -9.28
C ASN A 150 5.01 14.97 -9.96
N ILE A 151 6.16 14.31 -10.03
CA ILE A 151 6.25 12.99 -10.65
C ILE A 151 5.57 11.93 -9.77
N ALA A 152 5.75 11.99 -8.45
CA ALA A 152 5.06 11.09 -7.54
C ALA A 152 3.53 11.22 -7.64
N TYR A 153 3.04 12.46 -7.72
CA TYR A 153 1.62 12.75 -7.94
C TYR A 153 1.11 12.17 -9.26
N VAL A 154 1.83 12.40 -10.36
CA VAL A 154 1.48 11.86 -11.69
C VAL A 154 1.48 10.33 -11.68
N CYS A 155 2.49 9.69 -11.09
CA CYS A 155 2.56 8.23 -10.98
C CYS A 155 1.38 7.66 -10.17
N SER A 156 1.03 8.30 -9.06
CA SER A 156 -0.12 7.88 -8.23
C SER A 156 -1.44 8.05 -8.98
N SER A 157 -1.61 9.15 -9.72
CA SER A 157 -2.83 9.42 -10.50
C SER A 157 -2.97 8.45 -11.69
N ILE A 158 -1.91 8.21 -12.43
CA ILE A 158 -1.91 7.23 -13.53
C ILE A 158 -2.12 5.82 -12.97
N GLY A 159 -1.44 5.47 -11.89
CA GLY A 159 -1.61 4.19 -11.22
C GLY A 159 -3.05 3.98 -10.76
N PHE A 160 -3.67 5.01 -10.17
CA PHE A 160 -5.09 5.00 -9.80
C PHE A 160 -6.00 4.72 -11.00
N LEU A 161 -5.80 5.41 -12.12
CA LEU A 161 -6.60 5.21 -13.33
C LEU A 161 -6.45 3.79 -13.89
N ILE A 162 -5.23 3.29 -14.01
CA ILE A 162 -4.96 1.95 -14.55
C ILE A 162 -5.55 0.87 -13.63
N ILE A 163 -5.22 0.91 -12.34
CA ILE A 163 -5.67 -0.09 -11.37
C ILE A 163 -7.19 -0.03 -11.21
N GLY A 164 -7.77 1.18 -11.17
CA GLY A 164 -9.22 1.37 -11.12
C GLY A 164 -9.93 0.80 -12.34
N THR A 165 -9.42 1.05 -13.54
CA THR A 165 -10.00 0.50 -14.78
C THR A 165 -9.94 -1.02 -14.79
N ILE A 166 -8.80 -1.63 -14.45
CA ILE A 166 -8.67 -3.09 -14.38
C ILE A 166 -9.62 -3.66 -13.34
N MET A 167 -9.73 -3.03 -12.16
CA MET A 167 -10.63 -3.47 -11.11
C MET A 167 -12.09 -3.45 -11.57
N ILE A 168 -12.53 -2.40 -12.28
CA ILE A 168 -13.87 -2.32 -12.85
C ILE A 168 -14.11 -3.47 -13.86
N ILE A 169 -13.14 -3.74 -14.73
CA ILE A 169 -13.24 -4.85 -15.70
C ILE A 169 -13.37 -6.19 -14.97
N VAL A 170 -12.59 -6.43 -13.93
CA VAL A 170 -12.64 -7.66 -13.14
C VAL A 170 -13.96 -7.81 -12.40
N LEU A 171 -14.53 -6.69 -11.88
CA LEU A 171 -15.86 -6.66 -11.26
C LEU A 171 -16.95 -7.10 -12.23
N PHE A 172 -16.95 -6.57 -13.46
CA PHE A 172 -17.92 -6.95 -14.49
C PHE A 172 -17.73 -8.37 -15.04
N ALA A 173 -16.51 -8.91 -14.96
CA ALA A 173 -16.21 -10.26 -15.41
C ALA A 173 -16.64 -11.35 -14.42
N GLU A 174 -17.24 -10.96 -13.26
CA GLU A 174 -17.69 -11.87 -12.19
C GLU A 174 -16.65 -12.93 -11.79
N VAL A 175 -15.37 -12.56 -11.80
CA VAL A 175 -14.26 -13.46 -11.46
C VAL A 175 -14.26 -13.71 -9.96
N SER A 176 -15.02 -14.68 -9.53
CA SER A 176 -15.26 -15.00 -8.11
C SER A 176 -14.68 -16.36 -7.70
N HIS A 177 -13.50 -16.72 -8.18
CA HIS A 177 -12.90 -17.99 -7.77
C HIS A 177 -11.94 -17.83 -6.60
N TRP A 178 -12.08 -18.70 -5.59
CA TRP A 178 -11.15 -18.78 -4.46
C TRP A 178 -9.67 -18.90 -4.93
N MET A 179 -9.43 -19.58 -6.05
CA MET A 179 -8.11 -19.70 -6.67
C MET A 179 -7.56 -18.34 -7.09
N PHE A 180 -8.41 -17.43 -7.61
CA PHE A 180 -7.99 -16.08 -7.98
C PHE A 180 -7.56 -15.28 -6.75
N ASN A 181 -8.30 -15.37 -5.65
CA ASN A 181 -7.92 -14.76 -4.38
C ASN A 181 -6.57 -15.28 -3.87
N LEU A 182 -6.35 -16.59 -3.95
CA LEU A 182 -5.10 -17.22 -3.52
C LEU A 182 -3.93 -16.78 -4.41
N MET A 183 -4.13 -16.72 -5.72
CA MET A 183 -3.12 -16.21 -6.66
C MET A 183 -2.76 -14.75 -6.37
N LEU A 184 -3.74 -13.89 -6.10
CA LEU A 184 -3.50 -12.49 -5.72
C LEU A 184 -2.76 -12.38 -4.39
N MET A 185 -3.14 -13.15 -3.39
CA MET A 185 -2.44 -13.20 -2.09
C MET A 185 -0.97 -13.56 -2.26
N VAL A 186 -0.68 -14.62 -3.04
CA VAL A 186 0.69 -15.02 -3.35
C VAL A 186 1.41 -13.94 -4.15
N GLY A 187 0.74 -13.34 -5.14
CA GLY A 187 1.25 -12.23 -5.94
C GLY A 187 1.66 -11.03 -5.09
N VAL A 188 0.83 -10.64 -4.12
CA VAL A 188 1.14 -9.54 -3.17
C VAL A 188 2.37 -9.84 -2.33
N LEU A 189 2.52 -11.07 -1.84
CA LEU A 189 3.69 -11.48 -1.06
C LEU A 189 4.97 -11.45 -1.91
N ILE A 190 4.90 -11.98 -3.13
CA ILE A 190 6.03 -11.96 -4.09
C ILE A 190 6.38 -10.52 -4.47
N ALA A 191 5.40 -9.68 -4.77
CA ALA A 191 5.61 -8.28 -5.09
C ALA A 191 6.25 -7.51 -3.90
N GLY A 192 5.76 -7.71 -2.68
CA GLY A 192 6.33 -7.11 -1.48
C GLY A 192 7.79 -7.51 -1.24
N TRP A 193 8.10 -8.78 -1.45
CA TRP A 193 9.48 -9.27 -1.37
C TRP A 193 10.34 -8.74 -2.52
N GLY A 194 9.85 -8.79 -3.76
CA GLY A 194 10.53 -8.29 -4.95
C GLY A 194 10.84 -6.80 -4.87
N THR A 195 9.87 -5.98 -4.44
CA THR A 195 10.06 -4.53 -4.27
C THR A 195 11.11 -4.21 -3.20
N SER A 196 11.17 -5.00 -2.13
CA SER A 196 12.17 -4.83 -1.07
C SER A 196 13.60 -5.16 -1.56
N LEU A 197 13.77 -6.23 -2.34
CA LEU A 197 15.05 -6.61 -2.94
C LEU A 197 15.49 -5.61 -4.02
N TYR A 198 14.57 -5.17 -4.85
CA TYR A 198 14.85 -4.18 -5.89
C TYR A 198 15.32 -2.85 -5.27
N THR A 199 14.65 -2.39 -4.22
CA THR A 199 15.04 -1.17 -3.50
C THR A 199 16.42 -1.34 -2.85
N GLU A 200 16.73 -2.49 -2.24
CA GLU A 200 18.06 -2.78 -1.71
C GLU A 200 19.14 -2.68 -2.79
N LYS A 201 18.88 -3.28 -3.97
CA LYS A 201 19.81 -3.26 -5.10
C LYS A 201 20.05 -1.81 -5.58
N LYS A 202 19.00 -1.04 -5.78
CA LYS A 202 19.08 0.37 -6.22
C LYS A 202 19.82 1.27 -5.25
N VAL A 203 19.62 1.08 -3.96
CA VAL A 203 20.36 1.81 -2.92
C VAL A 203 21.85 1.47 -2.99
N LYS A 204 22.22 0.23 -3.25
CA LYS A 204 23.64 -0.16 -3.41
C LYS A 204 24.25 0.46 -4.67
N GLU A 205 23.54 0.41 -5.80
CA GLU A 205 24.00 1.00 -7.07
C GLU A 205 24.22 2.51 -6.92
N SER A 206 23.27 3.24 -6.32
CA SER A 206 23.38 4.70 -6.14
C SER A 206 24.57 5.12 -5.26
N TYR A 207 25.12 4.21 -4.47
CA TYR A 207 26.32 4.45 -3.66
C TYR A 207 27.62 4.36 -4.46
N TYR A 208 27.65 3.47 -5.47
CA TYR A 208 28.86 3.24 -6.28
C TYR A 208 28.97 4.16 -7.51
N ASP A 209 27.84 4.77 -7.93
CA ASP A 209 27.82 5.70 -9.07
C ASP A 209 28.19 7.16 -8.68
N LYS A 210 28.77 7.37 -7.49
CA LYS A 210 29.37 8.62 -7.03
C LYS A 210 30.90 8.54 -7.10
#